data_5ef3fcb96563bffafb754d5521821354
#
_entry.id   5ef3fcb96563bffafb754d5521821354
#
_cell.length_a   1.000
_cell.length_b   1.000
_cell.length_c   1.000
_cell.angle_alpha   90.00
_cell.angle_beta   90.00
_cell.angle_gamma   90.00
#
_symmetry.space_group_name_H-M   'P 1'
#
loop_
_entity.id
_entity.type
_entity.pdbx_description
1 polymer ?
#
loop_
_entity_poly.entity_id
_entity_poly.type
_entity_poly.pdbx_seq_one_letter_code
_entity_poly.pdbx_strand_id
1 'polypeptide(L)'
;MSRLKTFAKYAIWIILFWILSDILIYYGVNSTYKNLKIKNEIPSQITIKNAEATKVNGRIKGTIVNKEDSDMSGKYLKIDLYSDNGNLLATEYEEIGNLRTNEVKSFETYFKMQDVKQYEVNIVDEKTEETTSDVFMTEDMKKAGVLLLLTYMIFF
;
A
#
# COMPACT_ATOMS: atom_id res chain seq x y z
N MET A 1 -13.68 5.61 49.92
CA MET A 1 -13.51 4.38 49.10
C MET A 1 -14.44 4.26 47.88
N SER A 2 -15.64 4.87 47.85
CA SER A 2 -16.59 4.77 46.73
C SER A 2 -16.10 5.42 45.42
N ARG A 3 -15.51 6.64 45.50
CA ARG A 3 -15.06 7.38 44.33
C ARG A 3 -13.93 6.67 43.55
N LEU A 4 -12.99 6.03 44.25
CA LEU A 4 -11.90 5.29 43.62
C LEU A 4 -12.40 4.05 42.86
N LYS A 5 -13.38 3.33 43.45
CA LYS A 5 -14.03 2.19 42.79
C LYS A 5 -14.79 2.61 41.53
N THR A 6 -15.47 3.75 41.58
CA THR A 6 -16.18 4.32 40.44
C THR A 6 -15.21 4.72 39.36
N PHE A 7 -14.11 5.39 39.68
CA PHE A 7 -13.07 5.76 38.74
C PHE A 7 -12.44 4.52 38.09
N ALA A 8 -12.07 3.52 38.87
CA ALA A 8 -11.51 2.26 38.37
C ALA A 8 -12.48 1.56 37.40
N LYS A 9 -13.79 1.57 37.71
CA LYS A 9 -14.80 1.00 36.82
C LYS A 9 -14.82 1.70 35.46
N TYR A 10 -14.82 3.03 35.43
CA TYR A 10 -14.80 3.77 34.14
C TYR A 10 -13.48 3.59 33.39
N ALA A 11 -12.34 3.56 34.07
CA ALA A 11 -11.06 3.30 33.45
C ALA A 11 -11.03 1.93 32.75
N ILE A 12 -11.56 0.88 33.39
CA ILE A 12 -11.68 -0.46 32.80
C ILE A 12 -12.56 -0.42 31.55
N TRP A 13 -13.71 0.27 31.58
CA TRP A 13 -14.59 0.38 30.42
C TRP A 13 -13.95 1.11 29.25
N ILE A 14 -13.18 2.18 29.51
CA ILE A 14 -12.43 2.91 28.47
C ILE A 14 -11.39 2.00 27.82
N ILE A 15 -10.62 1.26 28.63
CA ILE A 15 -9.62 0.31 28.13
C ILE A 15 -10.26 -0.79 27.30
N LEU A 16 -11.36 -1.38 27.78
CA LEU A 16 -12.10 -2.42 27.04
C LEU A 16 -12.67 -1.88 25.73
N PHE A 17 -13.22 -0.68 25.73
CA PHE A 17 -13.71 -0.04 24.51
C PHE A 17 -12.58 0.20 23.50
N TRP A 18 -11.42 0.63 23.98
CA TRP A 18 -10.25 0.87 23.10
C TRP A 18 -9.77 -0.44 22.47
N ILE A 19 -9.58 -1.49 23.28
CA ILE A 19 -9.19 -2.82 22.77
C ILE A 19 -10.22 -3.36 21.77
N LEU A 20 -11.51 -3.25 22.07
CA LEU A 20 -12.58 -3.72 21.19
C LEU A 20 -12.59 -2.93 19.86
N SER A 21 -12.38 -1.62 19.92
CA SER A 21 -12.29 -0.77 18.73
C SER A 21 -11.13 -1.18 17.84
N ASP A 22 -9.94 -1.41 18.40
CA ASP A 22 -8.77 -1.86 17.65
C ASP A 22 -9.01 -3.21 16.98
N ILE A 23 -9.63 -4.15 17.69
CA ILE A 23 -9.99 -5.47 17.14
C ILE A 23 -10.98 -5.31 15.98
N LEU A 24 -12.04 -4.51 16.13
CA LEU A 24 -13.04 -4.29 15.08
C LEU A 24 -12.46 -3.60 13.86
N ILE A 25 -11.59 -2.60 14.04
CA ILE A 25 -10.90 -1.91 12.96
C ILE A 25 -9.99 -2.89 12.23
N TYR A 26 -9.18 -3.67 12.96
CA TYR A 26 -8.28 -4.65 12.38
C TYR A 26 -9.03 -5.69 11.51
N TYR A 27 -10.08 -6.31 12.05
CA TYR A 27 -10.88 -7.28 11.30
C TYR A 27 -11.63 -6.62 10.14
N GLY A 28 -12.23 -5.45 10.36
CA GLY A 28 -12.96 -4.70 9.33
C GLY A 28 -12.05 -4.32 8.15
N VAL A 29 -10.84 -3.83 8.41
CA VAL A 29 -9.88 -3.48 7.37
C VAL A 29 -9.39 -4.72 6.64
N ASN A 30 -8.95 -5.75 7.36
CA ASN A 30 -8.40 -6.96 6.72
C ASN A 30 -9.45 -7.72 5.90
N SER A 31 -10.72 -7.72 6.29
CA SER A 31 -11.78 -8.38 5.52
C SER A 31 -12.08 -7.72 4.17
N THR A 32 -11.63 -6.47 3.96
CA THR A 32 -11.82 -5.75 2.70
C THR A 32 -10.73 -6.02 1.66
N TYR A 33 -9.59 -6.61 2.07
CA TYR A 33 -8.52 -6.98 1.16
C TYR A 33 -8.92 -8.17 0.28
N LYS A 34 -8.61 -8.06 -1.00
CA LYS A 34 -8.79 -9.13 -2.00
C LYS A 34 -7.48 -9.38 -2.71
N ASN A 35 -7.19 -10.63 -3.00
CA ASN A 35 -6.00 -11.00 -3.73
C ASN A 35 -6.00 -10.39 -5.13
N LEU A 36 -4.86 -9.84 -5.52
CA LEU A 36 -4.60 -9.34 -6.86
C LEU A 36 -4.22 -10.50 -7.78
N LYS A 37 -4.58 -10.39 -9.05
CA LYS A 37 -4.18 -11.34 -10.09
C LYS A 37 -2.84 -10.93 -10.69
N ILE A 38 -2.01 -11.91 -10.99
CA ILE A 38 -0.78 -11.70 -11.76
C ILE A 38 -1.15 -11.50 -13.22
N LYS A 39 -0.61 -10.46 -13.88
CA LYS A 39 -0.87 -10.16 -15.29
C LYS A 39 0.08 -10.93 -16.20
N ASN A 40 1.37 -10.96 -15.86
CA ASN A 40 2.42 -11.63 -16.62
C ASN A 40 3.21 -12.58 -15.73
N GLU A 41 4.10 -13.38 -16.32
CA GLU A 41 5.01 -14.24 -15.57
C GLU A 41 5.93 -13.42 -14.65
N ILE A 42 6.10 -13.90 -13.43
CA ILE A 42 7.01 -13.27 -12.47
C ILE A 42 8.44 -13.75 -12.74
N PRO A 43 9.45 -12.84 -12.82
CA PRO A 43 10.84 -13.23 -12.95
C PRO A 43 11.25 -14.25 -11.88
N SER A 44 12.05 -15.24 -12.26
CA SER A 44 12.46 -16.33 -11.37
C SER A 44 13.24 -15.89 -10.13
N GLN A 45 13.76 -14.65 -10.13
CA GLN A 45 14.46 -14.00 -9.02
C GLN A 45 13.49 -13.46 -7.96
N ILE A 46 12.19 -13.34 -8.28
CA ILE A 46 11.17 -12.74 -7.42
C ILE A 46 10.19 -13.83 -6.96
N THR A 47 9.87 -13.82 -5.68
CA THR A 47 8.80 -14.65 -5.12
C THR A 47 7.80 -13.77 -4.39
N ILE A 48 6.56 -13.74 -4.86
CA ILE A 48 5.49 -13.01 -4.20
C ILE A 48 4.87 -13.88 -3.11
N LYS A 49 4.83 -13.35 -1.89
CA LYS A 49 4.19 -14.01 -0.73
C LYS A 49 2.75 -13.59 -0.56
N ASN A 50 2.47 -12.31 -0.80
CA ASN A 50 1.13 -11.75 -0.69
C ASN A 50 1.00 -10.54 -1.63
N ALA A 51 -0.12 -10.45 -2.34
CA ALA A 51 -0.47 -9.31 -3.18
C ALA A 51 -1.98 -9.10 -3.05
N GLU A 52 -2.37 -8.05 -2.37
CA GLU A 52 -3.76 -7.80 -2.04
C GLU A 52 -4.10 -6.31 -2.04
N ALA A 53 -5.33 -5.98 -2.37
CA ALA A 53 -5.83 -4.62 -2.36
C ALA A 53 -7.27 -4.53 -1.85
N THR A 54 -7.58 -3.37 -1.29
CA THR A 54 -8.93 -2.87 -1.06
C THR A 54 -9.40 -2.08 -2.28
N LYS A 55 -10.48 -1.31 -2.15
CA LYS A 55 -10.91 -0.38 -3.20
C LYS A 55 -9.98 0.82 -3.40
N VAL A 56 -9.17 1.18 -2.40
CA VAL A 56 -8.43 2.46 -2.37
C VAL A 56 -6.95 2.33 -2.04
N ASN A 57 -6.51 1.19 -1.53
CA ASN A 57 -5.12 0.92 -1.19
C ASN A 57 -4.78 -0.56 -1.34
N GLY A 58 -3.51 -0.87 -1.34
CA GLY A 58 -3.06 -2.25 -1.38
C GLY A 58 -1.63 -2.42 -0.91
N ARG A 59 -1.20 -3.67 -0.89
CA ARG A 59 0.16 -4.06 -0.51
C ARG A 59 0.62 -5.28 -1.29
N ILE A 60 1.90 -5.29 -1.61
CA ILE A 60 2.58 -6.43 -2.24
C ILE A 60 3.82 -6.75 -1.42
N LYS A 61 3.93 -8.00 -1.00
CA LYS A 61 5.05 -8.51 -0.19
C LYS A 61 5.69 -9.68 -0.90
N GLY A 62 7.01 -9.72 -0.84
CA GLY A 62 7.74 -10.83 -1.43
C GLY A 62 9.21 -10.84 -1.05
N THR A 63 9.95 -11.63 -1.79
CA THR A 63 11.40 -11.72 -1.68
C THR A 63 12.04 -11.66 -3.05
N ILE A 64 13.23 -11.06 -3.10
CA ILE A 64 14.09 -11.03 -4.27
C ILE A 64 15.35 -11.83 -3.92
N VAL A 65 15.78 -12.68 -4.84
CA VAL A 65 17.02 -13.45 -4.72
C VAL A 65 17.94 -13.05 -5.86
N ASN A 66 19.16 -12.62 -5.57
CA ASN A 66 20.14 -12.42 -6.61
C ASN A 66 20.66 -13.77 -7.09
N LYS A 67 20.25 -14.19 -8.28
CA LYS A 67 20.69 -15.42 -8.94
C LYS A 67 21.81 -15.20 -9.97
N GLU A 68 22.31 -13.97 -10.05
CA GLU A 68 23.45 -13.63 -10.92
C GLU A 68 24.77 -13.98 -10.24
N ASP A 69 25.81 -14.20 -11.04
CA ASP A 69 27.16 -14.53 -10.54
C ASP A 69 27.90 -13.29 -9.98
N SER A 70 27.28 -12.10 -10.09
CA SER A 70 27.80 -10.82 -9.61
C SER A 70 26.81 -10.14 -8.66
N ASP A 71 27.33 -9.20 -7.88
CA ASP A 71 26.48 -8.39 -6.99
C ASP A 71 25.51 -7.54 -7.81
N MET A 72 24.25 -7.57 -7.41
CA MET A 72 23.19 -6.76 -7.99
C MET A 72 23.19 -5.40 -7.26
N SER A 73 23.43 -4.30 -7.98
CA SER A 73 23.43 -2.94 -7.44
C SER A 73 22.77 -1.96 -8.41
N GLY A 74 22.17 -0.89 -7.86
CA GLY A 74 21.53 0.16 -8.65
C GLY A 74 20.28 -0.27 -9.40
N LYS A 75 19.71 -1.43 -9.07
CA LYS A 75 18.48 -1.95 -9.68
C LYS A 75 17.25 -1.61 -8.83
N TYR A 76 16.11 -1.55 -9.50
CA TYR A 76 14.81 -1.26 -8.89
C TYR A 76 13.84 -2.40 -9.14
N LEU A 77 13.04 -2.70 -8.13
CA LEU A 77 11.83 -3.48 -8.28
C LEU A 77 10.74 -2.56 -8.84
N LYS A 78 10.30 -2.80 -10.06
CA LYS A 78 9.19 -2.10 -10.71
C LYS A 78 7.92 -2.90 -10.50
N ILE A 79 6.88 -2.27 -9.98
CA ILE A 79 5.57 -2.86 -9.73
C ILE A 79 4.53 -2.05 -10.51
N ASP A 80 4.01 -2.63 -11.57
CA ASP A 80 2.94 -2.03 -12.36
C ASP A 80 1.58 -2.52 -11.86
N LEU A 81 0.68 -1.59 -11.60
CA LEU A 81 -0.65 -1.81 -11.07
C LEU A 81 -1.71 -1.58 -12.15
N TYR A 82 -2.61 -2.54 -12.32
CA TYR A 82 -3.59 -2.51 -13.41
C TYR A 82 -5.02 -2.64 -12.91
N SER A 83 -5.95 -2.04 -13.67
CA SER A 83 -7.39 -2.25 -13.51
C SER A 83 -7.80 -3.65 -13.97
N ASP A 84 -9.08 -4.01 -13.77
CA ASP A 84 -9.64 -5.27 -14.26
C ASP A 84 -9.61 -5.39 -15.80
N ASN A 85 -9.71 -4.25 -16.48
CA ASN A 85 -9.63 -4.17 -17.96
C ASN A 85 -8.18 -4.17 -18.50
N GLY A 86 -7.17 -4.29 -17.63
CA GLY A 86 -5.75 -4.32 -18.02
C GLY A 86 -5.12 -2.94 -18.29
N ASN A 87 -5.79 -1.84 -17.98
CA ASN A 87 -5.21 -0.50 -18.08
C ASN A 87 -4.23 -0.27 -16.94
N LEU A 88 -3.06 0.28 -17.26
CA LEU A 88 -2.07 0.70 -16.26
C LEU A 88 -2.63 1.86 -15.45
N LEU A 89 -2.64 1.72 -14.13
CA LEU A 89 -3.14 2.71 -13.18
C LEU A 89 -2.00 3.47 -12.49
N ALA A 90 -0.94 2.74 -12.11
CA ALA A 90 0.22 3.30 -11.47
C ALA A 90 1.42 2.37 -11.60
N THR A 91 2.61 2.92 -11.43
CA THR A 91 3.87 2.20 -11.31
C THR A 91 4.56 2.60 -10.01
N GLU A 92 4.91 1.63 -9.19
CA GLU A 92 5.67 1.82 -7.96
C GLU A 92 7.09 1.28 -8.15
N TYR A 93 8.06 1.97 -7.57
CA TYR A 93 9.47 1.57 -7.62
C TYR A 93 10.03 1.42 -6.21
N GLU A 94 10.66 0.29 -5.96
CA GLU A 94 11.41 0.06 -4.73
C GLU A 94 12.89 -0.22 -5.04
N GLU A 95 13.79 0.47 -4.39
CA GLU A 95 15.23 0.27 -4.59
C GLU A 95 15.65 -1.07 -3.98
N ILE A 96 16.24 -1.93 -4.80
CA ILE A 96 16.76 -3.23 -4.34
C ILE A 96 17.98 -3.04 -3.46
N GLY A 97 18.78 -1.98 -3.72
CA GLY A 97 20.05 -1.74 -3.04
C GLY A 97 21.14 -2.71 -3.49
N ASN A 98 22.09 -2.97 -2.62
CA ASN A 98 23.19 -3.87 -2.92
C ASN A 98 22.85 -5.27 -2.45
N LEU A 99 22.76 -6.23 -3.35
CA LEU A 99 22.38 -7.62 -3.07
C LEU A 99 23.46 -8.55 -3.61
N ARG A 100 24.16 -9.25 -2.71
CA ARG A 100 25.23 -10.18 -3.10
C ARG A 100 24.67 -11.40 -3.81
N THR A 101 25.53 -12.11 -4.53
CA THR A 101 25.18 -13.40 -5.16
C THR A 101 24.51 -14.33 -4.15
N ASN A 102 23.37 -14.90 -4.51
CA ASN A 102 22.51 -15.76 -3.69
C ASN A 102 21.93 -15.12 -2.43
N GLU A 103 22.10 -13.83 -2.21
CA GLU A 103 21.46 -13.11 -1.11
C GLU A 103 19.96 -12.92 -1.37
N VAL A 104 19.18 -13.00 -0.28
CA VAL A 104 17.72 -12.85 -0.31
C VAL A 104 17.34 -11.57 0.43
N LYS A 105 16.58 -10.71 -0.23
CA LYS A 105 16.00 -9.51 0.37
C LYS A 105 14.47 -9.59 0.37
N SER A 106 13.85 -9.30 1.50
CA SER A 106 12.39 -9.13 1.56
C SER A 106 12.00 -7.71 1.19
N PHE A 107 10.88 -7.57 0.52
CA PHE A 107 10.26 -6.28 0.22
C PHE A 107 8.80 -6.24 0.64
N GLU A 108 8.31 -5.05 0.92
CA GLU A 108 6.91 -4.78 1.22
C GLU A 108 6.55 -3.39 0.71
N THR A 109 5.84 -3.34 -0.41
CA THR A 109 5.42 -2.10 -1.06
C THR A 109 3.95 -1.86 -0.80
N TYR A 110 3.62 -0.66 -0.33
CA TYR A 110 2.26 -0.17 -0.12
C TYR A 110 1.92 0.84 -1.20
N PHE A 111 0.71 0.78 -1.70
CA PHE A 111 0.21 1.74 -2.69
C PHE A 111 -1.17 2.28 -2.32
N LYS A 112 -1.46 3.49 -2.80
CA LYS A 112 -2.76 4.15 -2.65
C LYS A 112 -3.33 4.40 -4.04
N MET A 113 -4.06 3.41 -4.56
CA MET A 113 -4.65 3.47 -5.89
C MET A 113 -6.01 2.77 -5.88
N GLN A 114 -6.98 3.37 -6.59
CA GLN A 114 -8.33 2.81 -6.67
C GLN A 114 -8.43 1.71 -7.72
N ASP A 115 -9.28 0.72 -7.43
CA ASP A 115 -9.69 -0.33 -8.36
C ASP A 115 -8.57 -1.17 -8.98
N VAL A 116 -7.45 -1.31 -8.27
CA VAL A 116 -6.38 -2.23 -8.66
C VAL A 116 -6.88 -3.67 -8.57
N LYS A 117 -6.70 -4.44 -9.65
CA LYS A 117 -7.11 -5.85 -9.76
C LYS A 117 -5.99 -6.77 -10.17
N GLN A 118 -5.00 -6.23 -10.89
CA GLN A 118 -3.90 -7.01 -11.42
C GLN A 118 -2.59 -6.27 -11.16
N TYR A 119 -1.50 -7.01 -11.15
CA TYR A 119 -0.17 -6.45 -11.00
C TYR A 119 0.85 -7.22 -11.85
N GLU A 120 1.94 -6.55 -12.15
CA GLU A 120 3.13 -7.10 -12.80
C GLU A 120 4.36 -6.63 -12.01
N VAL A 121 5.37 -7.48 -11.91
CA VAL A 121 6.60 -7.16 -11.15
C VAL A 121 7.80 -7.49 -12.01
N ASN A 122 8.72 -6.53 -12.14
CA ASN A 122 9.95 -6.67 -12.90
C ASN A 122 11.15 -6.04 -12.15
N ILE A 123 12.36 -6.46 -12.52
CA ILE A 123 13.60 -5.81 -12.09
C ILE A 123 14.09 -4.95 -13.24
N VAL A 124 14.35 -3.67 -12.98
CA VAL A 124 14.80 -2.69 -13.97
C VAL A 124 16.03 -1.94 -13.48
N ASP A 125 16.88 -1.49 -14.41
CA ASP A 125 18.10 -0.75 -14.08
C ASP A 125 17.82 0.73 -13.80
N GLU A 126 16.75 1.29 -14.39
CA GLU A 126 16.41 2.71 -14.25
C GLU A 126 14.92 2.88 -13.93
N LYS A 127 14.61 3.93 -13.18
CA LYS A 127 13.23 4.38 -13.01
C LYS A 127 12.81 5.10 -14.28
N THR A 128 11.84 4.59 -14.99
CA THR A 128 11.17 5.36 -16.04
C THR A 128 10.27 6.37 -15.33
N GLU A 129 10.48 7.66 -15.55
CA GLU A 129 9.51 8.70 -15.18
C GLU A 129 8.27 8.56 -16.07
N GLU A 130 7.51 7.49 -15.88
CA GLU A 130 6.14 7.51 -16.32
C GLU A 130 5.43 8.47 -15.38
N THR A 131 5.00 9.58 -15.92
CA THR A 131 4.14 10.54 -15.25
C THR A 131 3.01 9.74 -14.62
N THR A 132 3.14 9.42 -13.33
CA THR A 132 1.98 9.14 -12.51
C THR A 132 1.12 10.36 -12.71
N SER A 133 0.10 10.23 -13.55
CA SER A 133 -0.93 11.24 -13.59
C SER A 133 -1.36 11.37 -12.14
N ASP A 134 -1.05 12.53 -11.54
CA ASP A 134 -1.60 12.99 -10.26
C ASP A 134 -3.12 13.12 -10.41
N VAL A 135 -3.77 11.99 -10.68
CA VAL A 135 -5.23 11.87 -10.85
C VAL A 135 -5.94 12.10 -9.51
N PHE A 136 -5.17 12.26 -8.42
CA PHE A 136 -5.78 12.35 -7.10
C PHE A 136 -6.40 13.70 -6.75
N MET A 137 -6.10 14.79 -7.48
CA MET A 137 -6.84 16.04 -7.37
C MET A 137 -6.68 16.82 -8.68
N THR A 138 -7.68 16.78 -9.52
CA THR A 138 -7.78 17.78 -10.57
C THR A 138 -7.79 19.17 -9.94
N GLU A 139 -7.26 20.18 -10.65
CA GLU A 139 -7.29 21.58 -10.21
C GLU A 139 -8.70 22.00 -9.75
N ASP A 140 -9.73 21.46 -10.38
CA ASP A 140 -11.14 21.72 -10.05
C ASP A 140 -11.55 21.07 -8.72
N MET A 141 -11.02 19.90 -8.38
CA MET A 141 -11.24 19.25 -7.06
C MET A 141 -10.51 20.02 -5.95
N LYS A 142 -9.29 20.54 -6.21
CA LYS A 142 -8.58 21.42 -5.26
C LYS A 142 -9.38 22.70 -5.02
N LYS A 143 -9.88 23.33 -6.07
CA LYS A 143 -10.74 24.54 -5.97
C LYS A 143 -12.05 24.26 -5.23
N ALA A 144 -12.71 23.14 -5.51
CA ALA A 144 -13.92 22.73 -4.82
C ALA A 144 -13.67 22.46 -3.32
N GLY A 145 -12.57 21.80 -2.97
CA GLY A 145 -12.16 21.56 -1.58
C GLY A 145 -11.90 22.87 -0.81
N VAL A 146 -11.19 23.82 -1.42
CA VAL A 146 -10.95 25.14 -0.83
C VAL A 146 -12.25 25.91 -0.66
N LEU A 147 -13.15 25.87 -1.66
CA LEU A 147 -14.45 26.54 -1.58
C LEU A 147 -15.34 25.99 -0.46
N LEU A 148 -15.33 24.67 -0.26
CA LEU A 148 -16.06 23.98 0.79
C LEU A 148 -15.53 24.35 2.18
N LEU A 149 -14.21 24.44 2.33
CA LEU A 149 -13.53 24.83 3.55
C LEU A 149 -13.83 26.32 3.91
N LEU A 150 -13.80 27.20 2.92
CA LEU A 150 -14.14 28.61 3.09
C LEU A 150 -15.62 28.78 3.46
N THR A 151 -16.52 28.03 2.84
CA THR A 151 -17.95 28.05 3.16
C THR A 151 -18.18 27.59 4.60
N TYR A 152 -17.51 26.54 5.03
CA TYR A 152 -17.57 26.07 6.42
C TYR A 152 -17.09 27.14 7.42
N MET A 153 -15.97 27.80 7.13
CA MET A 153 -15.42 28.87 8.00
C MET A 153 -16.32 30.12 8.08
N ILE A 154 -17.17 30.39 7.07
CA ILE A 154 -18.05 31.57 7.06
C ILE A 154 -19.38 31.29 7.79
N PHE A 155 -19.86 30.04 7.79
CA PHE A 155 -21.19 29.69 8.31
C PHE A 155 -21.18 28.97 9.66
N PHE A 156 -20.00 28.56 10.15
CA PHE A 156 -19.81 27.91 11.45
C PHE A 156 -18.64 28.50 12.21
#